data_ac325d39a16c43cb615b8f69921a3479
#
_entry.id   ac325d39a16c43cb615b8f69921a3479
#
_cell.length_a   1.000
_cell.length_b   1.000
_cell.length_c   1.000
_cell.angle_alpha   90.00
_cell.angle_beta   90.00
_cell.angle_gamma   90.00
#
_symmetry.space_group_name_H-M   'P 1'
#
loop_
_entity.id
_entity.type
_entity.pdbx_description
1 polymer ?
#
loop_
_entity_poly.entity_id
_entity_poly.type
_entity_poly.pdbx_seq_one_letter_code
_entity_poly.pdbx_strand_id
1 'polypeptide(L)' 'MNLGFIGTGKIASSVITGICTSKISFNKIIISPRNKSIAKNLKQKFKKVIIAKNNQQIVDKCDWVFLSVTP' A
#
# COMPACT_ATOMS: atom_id res chain seq x y z
N MET A 1 -13.20 -2.80 2.98
CA MET A 1 -12.28 -1.82 3.58
C MET A 1 -11.05 -1.69 2.70
N ASN A 2 -10.71 -0.45 2.38
CA ASN A 2 -9.50 -0.16 1.62
C ASN A 2 -8.42 0.34 2.55
N LEU A 3 -7.23 -0.19 2.39
CA LEU A 3 -6.06 0.19 3.18
C LEU A 3 -5.13 1.02 2.32
N GLY A 4 -4.60 2.11 2.86
CA GLY A 4 -3.69 2.98 2.14
C GLY A 4 -2.33 3.08 2.84
N PHE A 5 -1.28 3.16 2.04
CA PHE A 5 0.09 3.32 2.56
C PHE A 5 0.75 4.50 1.86
N ILE A 6 1.09 5.52 2.63
CA ILE A 6 1.86 6.65 2.14
C ILE A 6 3.32 6.41 2.51
N GLY A 7 4.17 6.36 1.50
CA GLY A 7 5.56 5.98 1.67
C GLY A 7 5.75 4.49 1.51
N THR A 8 6.43 4.06 0.46
CA THR A 8 6.66 2.65 0.15
C THR A 8 8.12 2.31 0.41
N GLY A 9 8.45 2.03 1.65
CA GLY A 9 9.78 1.57 2.03
C GLY A 9 9.77 0.08 2.37
N LYS A 10 10.89 -0.40 2.90
CA LYS A 10 11.00 -1.81 3.30
C LYS A 10 9.99 -2.17 4.39
N ILE A 11 9.75 -1.28 5.32
CA ILE A 11 8.81 -1.53 6.43
C ILE A 11 7.39 -1.65 5.87
N ALA A 12 6.99 -0.73 4.99
CA ALA A 12 5.67 -0.78 4.37
C ALA A 12 5.52 -2.06 3.54
N SER A 13 6.54 -2.43 2.80
CA SER A 13 6.53 -3.66 2.01
C SER A 13 6.32 -4.89 2.88
N SER A 14 6.99 -4.96 4.02
CA SER A 14 6.85 -6.07 4.96
C SER A 14 5.44 -6.13 5.55
N VAL A 15 4.88 -4.98 5.93
CA VAL A 15 3.54 -4.91 6.49
C VAL A 15 2.50 -5.33 5.44
N ILE A 16 2.63 -4.83 4.22
CA ILE A 16 1.72 -5.18 3.13
C ILE A 16 1.78 -6.69 2.83
N THR A 17 2.97 -7.24 2.78
CA THR A 17 3.15 -8.68 2.57
C THR A 17 2.47 -9.47 3.69
N GLY A 18 2.66 -9.06 4.94
CA GLY A 18 2.01 -9.70 6.08
C GLY A 18 0.50 -9.65 6.00
N ILE A 19 -0.07 -8.52 5.62
CA ILE A 19 -1.52 -8.36 5.48
C ILE A 19 -2.04 -9.24 4.34
N CYS A 20 -1.37 -9.22 3.19
CA CYS A 20 -1.81 -9.97 2.01
C CYS A 20 -1.72 -11.48 2.20
N THR A 21 -0.81 -11.95 3.04
CA THR A 21 -0.64 -13.38 3.31
C THR A 21 -1.40 -13.84 4.55
N SER A 22 -2.04 -12.92 5.27
CA SER A 22 -2.84 -13.23 6.46
C SER A 22 -4.30 -13.49 6.07
N LYS A 23 -5.11 -13.82 7.07
CA LYS A 23 -6.56 -14.00 6.88
C LYS A 23 -7.35 -12.71 7.08
N ILE A 24 -6.67 -11.56 7.15
CA ILE A 24 -7.32 -10.27 7.30
C ILE A 24 -8.12 -9.96 6.05
N SER A 25 -9.39 -9.60 6.23
CA SER A 25 -10.28 -9.27 5.13
C SER A 25 -10.14 -7.79 4.77
N PHE A 26 -9.89 -7.53 3.49
CA PHE A 26 -9.82 -6.18 2.95
C PHE A 26 -10.15 -6.21 1.46
N ASN A 27 -10.51 -5.06 0.89
CA ASN A 27 -10.83 -4.97 -0.52
C ASN A 27 -9.60 -4.69 -1.38
N LYS A 28 -8.96 -3.55 -1.11
CA LYS A 28 -7.78 -3.11 -1.87
C LYS A 28 -6.74 -2.52 -0.93
N ILE A 29 -5.48 -2.58 -1.36
CA ILE A 29 -4.39 -1.84 -0.74
C ILE A 29 -3.89 -0.85 -1.77
N ILE A 30 -3.98 0.45 -1.45
CA ILE A 30 -3.56 1.52 -2.34
C ILE A 30 -2.27 2.11 -1.79
N ILE A 31 -1.23 2.12 -2.61
CA ILE A 31 0.10 2.51 -2.17
C ILE A 31 0.58 3.76 -2.89
N SER A 32 1.46 4.49 -2.23
CA SER A 32 2.08 5.70 -2.75
C SER A 32 2.89 5.40 -4.01
N PRO A 33 2.92 6.33 -4.98
CA PRO A 33 3.72 6.15 -6.20
C PRO A 33 5.22 6.32 -5.99
N ARG A 34 5.66 6.69 -4.79
CA ARG A 34 7.08 6.79 -4.46
C ARG A 34 7.72 5.41 -4.47
N ASN A 35 9.01 5.36 -4.78
CA ASN A 35 9.78 4.13 -4.86
C ASN A 35 9.14 3.13 -5.82
N LYS A 36 9.21 3.47 -7.09
CA LYS A 36 8.54 2.70 -8.15
C LYS A 36 8.90 1.23 -8.17
N SER A 37 10.14 0.88 -7.84
CA SER A 37 10.59 -0.51 -7.83
C SER A 37 9.82 -1.35 -6.83
N ILE A 38 9.70 -0.86 -5.60
CA ILE A 38 8.97 -1.57 -4.55
C ILE A 38 7.48 -1.61 -4.85
N ALA A 39 6.91 -0.48 -5.30
CA ALA A 39 5.50 -0.41 -5.63
C ALA A 39 5.13 -1.39 -6.74
N LYS A 40 5.93 -1.43 -7.80
CA LYS A 40 5.72 -2.34 -8.91
C LYS A 40 5.82 -3.80 -8.47
N ASN A 41 6.80 -4.10 -7.63
CA ASN A 41 7.02 -5.44 -7.10
C ASN A 41 5.80 -5.92 -6.30
N LEU A 42 5.29 -5.07 -5.42
CA LEU A 42 4.11 -5.38 -4.63
C LEU A 42 2.88 -5.60 -5.50
N LYS A 43 2.70 -4.75 -6.51
CA LYS A 43 1.57 -4.89 -7.43
C LYS A 43 1.64 -6.20 -8.20
N GLN A 44 2.83 -6.63 -8.61
CA GLN A 44 3.01 -7.89 -9.31
C GLN A 44 2.74 -9.11 -8.42
N LYS A 45 3.11 -9.02 -7.15
CA LYS A 45 2.92 -10.12 -6.20
C LYS A 45 1.48 -10.26 -5.73
N PHE A 46 0.78 -9.14 -5.56
CA PHE A 46 -0.55 -9.13 -4.96
C PHE A 46 -1.52 -8.38 -5.83
N LYS A 47 -2.56 -9.07 -6.30
CA LYS A 47 -3.56 -8.50 -7.21
C LYS A 47 -4.35 -7.35 -6.60
N LYS A 48 -4.50 -7.33 -5.28
CA LYS A 48 -5.27 -6.31 -4.57
C LYS A 48 -4.50 -5.03 -4.34
N VAL A 49 -3.21 -4.99 -4.68
CA VAL A 49 -2.38 -3.80 -4.52
C VAL A 49 -2.53 -2.90 -5.74
N ILE A 50 -2.82 -1.63 -5.50
CA ILE A 50 -2.98 -0.61 -6.53
C ILE A 50 -2.01 0.53 -6.24
N ILE A 51 -1.35 1.03 -7.28
CA ILE A 51 -0.47 2.20 -7.15
C ILE A 51 -1.30 3.45 -7.40
N ALA A 52 -1.35 4.34 -6.40
CA ALA A 52 -2.07 5.60 -6.52
C ALA A 52 -1.35 6.57 -7.44
N LYS A 53 -2.09 7.52 -8.00
CA LYS A 53 -1.51 8.60 -8.79
C LYS A 53 -0.77 9.60 -7.91
N ASN A 54 -1.31 9.84 -6.72
CA ASN A 54 -0.73 10.77 -5.75
C ASN A 54 -1.26 10.40 -4.35
N ASN A 55 -0.71 11.06 -3.33
CA ASN A 55 -1.10 10.77 -1.96
C ASN A 55 -2.54 11.18 -1.65
N GLN A 56 -3.06 12.19 -2.32
CA GLN A 56 -4.43 12.63 -2.13
C GLN A 56 -5.42 11.51 -2.50
N GLN A 57 -5.14 10.79 -3.56
CA GLN A 57 -5.98 9.67 -3.96
C GLN A 57 -6.03 8.60 -2.88
N ILE A 58 -4.94 8.38 -2.17
CA ILE A 58 -4.90 7.42 -1.07
C ILE A 58 -5.82 7.87 0.06
N VAL A 59 -5.72 9.13 0.46
CA VAL A 59 -6.55 9.69 1.52
C VAL A 59 -8.04 9.61 1.14
N ASP A 60 -8.36 9.93 -0.10
CA ASP A 60 -9.74 9.98 -0.56
C ASP A 60 -10.41 8.61 -0.64
N LYS A 61 -9.65 7.57 -0.95
CA LYS A 61 -10.23 6.24 -1.26
C LYS A 61 -10.05 5.21 -0.16
N CYS A 62 -9.24 5.51 0.86
CA CYS A 62 -8.92 4.51 1.88
C CYS A 62 -9.63 4.78 3.19
N ASP A 63 -10.06 3.70 3.83
CA ASP A 63 -10.66 3.76 5.16
C ASP A 63 -9.60 3.91 6.24
N TRP A 64 -8.45 3.29 6.03
CA TRP A 64 -7.29 3.38 6.91
C TRP A 64 -6.06 3.78 6.11
N VAL A 65 -5.33 4.75 6.62
CA VAL A 65 -4.09 5.22 5.96
C VAL A 65 -2.93 5.06 6.94
N PHE A 66 -1.91 4.36 6.48
CA PHE A 66 -0.68 4.15 7.25
C PHE A 66 0.41 5.05 6.70
N LEU A 67 1.03 5.83 7.58
CA LEU A 67 2.16 6.67 7.20
C LEU A 67 3.45 5.88 7.44
N SER A 68 4.18 5.64 6.37
CA SER A 68 5.41 4.86 6.42
C SER A 68 6.55 5.69 5.84
N VAL A 69 6.75 6.86 6.44
CA VAL A 69 7.80 7.79 6.00
C VAL A 69 8.94 7.78 7.01
N THR A 70 10.15 7.73 6.48
CA THR A 70 11.34 7.89 7.32
C THR A 70 11.61 9.37 7.53
N PRO A 71 12.03 9.76 8.72
CA PRO A 71 12.37 11.15 9.00
C PRO A 71 13.59 11.61 8.20
#